data_7eb70a67e90f3b8af50f6d6d3e0f79a8
#
_entry.id   7eb70a67e90f3b8af50f6d6d3e0f79a8
#
_cell.length_a   1.000
_cell.length_b   1.000
_cell.length_c   1.000
_cell.angle_alpha   90.00
_cell.angle_beta   90.00
_cell.angle_gamma   90.00
#
_symmetry.space_group_name_H-M   'P 1'
#
loop_
_entity.id
_entity.type
_entity.pdbx_description
1 polymer ?
#
loop_
_entity_poly.entity_id
_entity_poly.type
_entity_poly.pdbx_seq_one_letter_code
_entity_poly.pdbx_strand_id
1 'polypeptide(L)'
;MSPPKYHRLDPGQRREQILDAANTLFGERPYEDVSIEDIANAAGVTRGLVHHYFGGRKEVYIGLLERLGAQREQELRPPKGRSARARVADSVSRWLDWTDANRMIWLATISHGEDIADPEVRHVVGDLVRRAVALLASFHADVAEDSARLRYALECWTGLNRTATRRWLDGDTTREATHDLLASTLEHILRTFGAAPAPRPRTVPE
;
A
#
# COMPACT_ATOMS: atom_id res chain seq x y z
N MET A 1 33.56 30.39 -20.00
CA MET A 1 32.34 29.61 -19.66
C MET A 1 32.77 28.18 -19.45
N SER A 2 32.77 27.71 -18.20
CA SER A 2 33.05 26.30 -17.86
C SER A 2 31.87 25.45 -18.33
N PRO A 3 32.11 24.27 -18.94
CA PRO A 3 31.02 23.35 -19.31
C PRO A 3 30.27 22.88 -18.05
N PRO A 4 28.96 22.60 -18.14
CA PRO A 4 28.20 22.12 -17.00
C PRO A 4 28.81 20.81 -16.52
N LYS A 5 29.13 20.72 -15.21
CA LYS A 5 29.54 19.50 -14.55
C LYS A 5 28.37 18.52 -14.70
N TYR A 6 28.47 17.55 -15.59
CA TYR A 6 27.61 16.38 -15.60
C TYR A 6 27.76 15.68 -14.25
N HIS A 7 26.85 15.93 -13.32
CA HIS A 7 26.75 15.16 -12.08
C HIS A 7 26.33 13.76 -12.49
N ARG A 8 27.29 12.84 -12.47
CA ARG A 8 27.00 11.43 -12.68
C ARG A 8 26.24 10.96 -11.44
N LEU A 9 24.91 10.84 -11.57
CA LEU A 9 24.10 10.27 -10.49
C LEU A 9 24.62 8.88 -10.14
N ASP A 10 24.64 8.55 -8.85
CA ASP A 10 24.95 7.19 -8.44
C ASP A 10 23.83 6.21 -8.90
N PRO A 11 24.10 4.89 -8.93
CA PRO A 11 23.13 3.91 -9.40
C PRO A 11 21.80 3.95 -8.66
N GLY A 12 21.80 4.20 -7.34
CA GLY A 12 20.58 4.30 -6.54
C GLY A 12 19.75 5.54 -6.94
N GLN A 13 20.39 6.71 -7.06
CA GLN A 13 19.74 7.94 -7.51
C GLN A 13 19.15 7.79 -8.92
N ARG A 14 19.84 7.08 -9.81
CA ARG A 14 19.36 6.83 -11.17
C ARG A 14 18.13 5.94 -11.17
N ARG A 15 18.11 4.91 -10.32
CA ARG A 15 16.95 4.01 -10.15
C ARG A 15 15.74 4.80 -9.64
N GLU A 16 15.92 5.65 -8.64
CA GLU A 16 14.86 6.50 -8.12
C GLU A 16 14.32 7.48 -9.16
N GLN A 17 15.19 8.11 -9.96
CA GLN A 17 14.78 8.98 -11.06
C GLN A 17 13.86 8.29 -12.07
N ILE A 18 14.13 7.02 -12.41
CA ILE A 18 13.28 6.24 -13.31
C ILE A 18 11.95 5.92 -12.65
N LEU A 19 11.94 5.57 -11.34
CA LEU A 19 10.72 5.29 -10.60
C LEU A 19 9.85 6.54 -10.40
N ASP A 20 10.44 7.74 -10.25
CA ASP A 20 9.69 8.99 -10.16
C ASP A 20 8.96 9.31 -11.46
N ALA A 21 9.65 9.14 -12.59
CA ALA A 21 9.02 9.29 -13.90
C ALA A 21 7.89 8.28 -14.13
N ALA A 22 8.13 7.03 -13.75
CA ALA A 22 7.13 5.96 -13.83
C ALA A 22 5.91 6.25 -12.94
N ASN A 23 6.11 6.77 -11.73
CA ASN A 23 5.03 7.13 -10.81
C ASN A 23 4.09 8.16 -11.43
N THR A 24 4.62 9.19 -12.08
CA THR A 24 3.83 10.20 -12.78
C THR A 24 3.05 9.56 -13.92
N LEU A 25 3.71 8.80 -14.79
CA LEU A 25 3.09 8.22 -15.97
C LEU A 25 2.00 7.21 -15.64
N PHE A 26 2.25 6.28 -14.71
CA PHE A 26 1.26 5.29 -14.29
C PHE A 26 0.14 5.89 -13.42
N GLY A 27 0.33 7.07 -12.85
CA GLY A 27 -0.74 7.83 -12.21
C GLY A 27 -1.69 8.48 -13.22
N GLU A 28 -1.17 8.93 -14.36
CA GLU A 28 -1.94 9.66 -15.38
C GLU A 28 -2.58 8.76 -16.44
N ARG A 29 -2.03 7.56 -16.67
CA ARG A 29 -2.45 6.66 -17.75
C ARG A 29 -2.55 5.20 -17.27
N PRO A 30 -3.46 4.39 -17.86
CA PRO A 30 -3.51 2.94 -17.63
C PRO A 30 -2.14 2.30 -17.89
N TYR A 31 -1.86 1.22 -17.15
CA TYR A 31 -0.61 0.48 -17.27
C TYR A 31 -0.29 0.08 -18.73
N GLU A 32 -1.31 -0.32 -19.48
CA GLU A 32 -1.19 -0.78 -20.88
C GLU A 32 -0.70 0.33 -21.81
N ASP A 33 -1.04 1.58 -21.52
CA ASP A 33 -0.77 2.75 -22.35
C ASP A 33 0.59 3.42 -22.07
N VAL A 34 1.33 2.92 -21.08
CA VAL A 34 2.67 3.44 -20.75
C VAL A 34 3.74 2.53 -21.35
N SER A 35 4.53 3.06 -22.26
CA SER A 35 5.65 2.34 -22.87
C SER A 35 6.97 2.56 -22.10
N ILE A 36 7.96 1.69 -22.37
CA ILE A 36 9.32 1.88 -21.82
C ILE A 36 9.99 3.13 -22.38
N GLU A 37 9.64 3.52 -23.62
CA GLU A 37 10.07 4.76 -24.27
C GLU A 37 9.54 5.99 -23.53
N ASP A 38 8.27 5.98 -23.12
CA ASP A 38 7.66 7.05 -22.33
C ASP A 38 8.41 7.24 -21.02
N ILE A 39 8.67 6.13 -20.30
CA ILE A 39 9.42 6.14 -19.04
C ILE A 39 10.82 6.70 -19.24
N ALA A 40 11.52 6.26 -20.27
CA ALA A 40 12.87 6.73 -20.58
C ALA A 40 12.90 8.23 -20.89
N ASN A 41 11.96 8.69 -21.72
CA ASN A 41 11.83 10.11 -22.09
C ASN A 41 11.49 10.98 -20.88
N ALA A 42 10.51 10.57 -20.06
CA ALA A 42 10.12 11.29 -18.85
C ALA A 42 11.24 11.33 -17.80
N ALA A 43 12.01 10.24 -17.68
CA ALA A 43 13.17 10.18 -16.80
C ALA A 43 14.42 10.89 -17.37
N GLY A 44 14.42 11.37 -18.63
CA GLY A 44 15.58 11.97 -19.29
C GLY A 44 16.76 10.99 -19.45
N VAL A 45 16.46 9.71 -19.71
CA VAL A 45 17.46 8.64 -19.88
C VAL A 45 17.23 7.88 -21.19
N THR A 46 18.16 7.01 -21.57
CA THR A 46 17.97 6.14 -22.72
C THR A 46 17.13 4.92 -22.36
N ARG A 47 16.38 4.37 -23.33
CA ARG A 47 15.65 3.09 -23.17
C ARG A 47 16.59 1.97 -22.69
N GLY A 48 17.81 1.89 -23.25
CA GLY A 48 18.80 0.90 -22.82
C GLY A 48 19.18 1.01 -21.35
N LEU A 49 19.17 2.23 -20.80
CA LEU A 49 19.43 2.45 -19.39
C LEU A 49 18.27 1.97 -18.51
N VAL A 50 17.01 2.19 -18.93
CA VAL A 50 15.86 1.63 -18.23
C VAL A 50 15.91 0.09 -18.21
N HIS A 51 16.21 -0.52 -19.35
CA HIS A 51 16.42 -1.99 -19.44
C HIS A 51 17.54 -2.47 -18.54
N HIS A 52 18.64 -1.74 -18.44
CA HIS A 52 19.78 -2.11 -17.58
C HIS A 52 19.39 -2.14 -16.09
N TYR A 53 18.57 -1.19 -15.63
CA TYR A 53 18.19 -1.09 -14.22
C TYR A 53 17.02 -1.98 -13.82
N PHE A 54 16.12 -2.28 -14.75
CA PHE A 54 14.85 -2.94 -14.43
C PHE A 54 14.58 -4.19 -15.28
N GLY A 55 15.06 -4.27 -16.48
CA GLY A 55 14.76 -5.35 -17.42
C GLY A 55 13.62 -4.98 -18.38
N GLY A 56 12.57 -4.35 -17.93
CA GLY A 56 11.44 -3.96 -18.77
C GLY A 56 10.42 -3.09 -18.07
N ARG A 57 9.32 -2.79 -18.75
CA ARG A 57 8.23 -1.95 -18.25
C ARG A 57 7.57 -2.56 -17.01
N LYS A 58 7.34 -3.88 -17.04
CA LYS A 58 6.71 -4.60 -15.93
C LYS A 58 7.55 -4.54 -14.66
N GLU A 59 8.84 -4.73 -14.79
CA GLU A 59 9.77 -4.68 -13.66
C GLU A 59 9.90 -3.24 -13.09
N VAL A 60 9.78 -2.20 -13.94
CA VAL A 60 9.66 -0.82 -13.46
C VAL A 60 8.38 -0.65 -12.64
N TYR A 61 7.26 -1.17 -13.12
CA TYR A 61 5.97 -1.08 -12.43
C TYR A 61 5.99 -1.84 -11.08
N ILE A 62 6.52 -3.05 -11.06
CA ILE A 62 6.73 -3.83 -9.84
C ILE A 62 7.63 -3.08 -8.85
N GLY A 63 8.76 -2.55 -9.32
CA GLY A 63 9.67 -1.75 -8.48
C GLY A 63 9.02 -0.48 -7.92
N LEU A 64 8.11 0.14 -8.66
CA LEU A 64 7.30 1.25 -8.17
C LEU A 64 6.34 0.81 -7.05
N LEU A 65 5.61 -0.28 -7.24
CA LEU A 65 4.69 -0.81 -6.22
C LEU A 65 5.44 -1.18 -4.94
N GLU A 66 6.60 -1.80 -5.03
CA GLU A 66 7.45 -2.14 -3.88
C GLU A 66 7.94 -0.88 -3.15
N ARG A 67 8.38 0.15 -3.88
CA ARG A 67 8.78 1.44 -3.32
C ARG A 67 7.63 2.10 -2.55
N LEU A 68 6.45 2.17 -3.16
CA LEU A 68 5.25 2.73 -2.53
C LEU A 68 4.85 1.94 -1.28
N GLY A 69 4.98 0.61 -1.32
CA GLY A 69 4.76 -0.25 -0.17
C GLY A 69 5.72 0.04 0.98
N ALA A 70 7.02 0.20 0.69
CA ALA A 70 8.04 0.51 1.68
C ALA A 70 7.85 1.91 2.30
N GLN A 71 7.53 2.93 1.51
CA GLN A 71 7.20 4.26 1.99
C GLN A 71 6.01 4.22 2.94
N ARG A 72 4.93 3.54 2.53
CA ARG A 72 3.73 3.36 3.35
C ARG A 72 4.04 2.71 4.69
N GLU A 73 4.87 1.67 4.73
CA GLU A 73 5.25 0.98 5.97
C GLU A 73 5.95 1.92 6.97
N GLN A 74 6.74 2.87 6.49
CA GLN A 74 7.41 3.87 7.33
C GLN A 74 6.43 4.94 7.85
N GLU A 75 5.54 5.43 7.00
CA GLU A 75 4.62 6.53 7.32
C GLU A 75 3.46 6.10 8.22
N LEU A 76 2.99 4.84 8.09
CA LEU A 76 1.83 4.35 8.84
C LEU A 76 2.14 3.95 10.29
N ARG A 77 3.39 3.96 10.75
CA ARG A 77 3.73 3.63 12.15
C ARG A 77 3.06 4.61 13.11
N PRO A 78 2.16 4.13 14.00
CA PRO A 78 1.52 5.01 14.97
C PRO A 78 2.55 5.49 16.02
N PRO A 79 2.36 6.70 16.57
CA PRO A 79 3.21 7.19 17.66
C PRO A 79 3.03 6.32 18.91
N LYS A 80 4.14 6.10 19.64
CA LYS A 80 4.13 5.36 20.92
C LYS A 80 3.35 6.12 22.00
N GLY A 81 2.83 5.38 22.98
CA GLY A 81 2.24 5.97 24.19
C GLY A 81 0.77 6.42 24.08
N ARG A 82 0.08 6.08 22.99
CA ARG A 82 -1.36 6.37 22.83
C ARG A 82 -2.24 5.18 23.24
N SER A 83 -3.50 5.45 23.60
CA SER A 83 -4.50 4.40 23.81
C SER A 83 -4.73 3.60 22.51
N ALA A 84 -5.20 2.35 22.63
CA ALA A 84 -5.49 1.51 21.47
C ALA A 84 -6.43 2.18 20.47
N ARG A 85 -7.50 2.80 20.98
CA ARG A 85 -8.46 3.55 20.14
C ARG A 85 -7.80 4.73 19.41
N ALA A 86 -6.95 5.49 20.08
CA ALA A 86 -6.24 6.60 19.45
C ALA A 86 -5.25 6.11 18.38
N ARG A 87 -4.59 4.97 18.59
CA ARG A 87 -3.71 4.36 17.58
C ARG A 87 -4.49 3.92 16.34
N VAL A 88 -5.69 3.33 16.52
CA VAL A 88 -6.56 2.96 15.40
C VAL A 88 -6.93 4.20 14.59
N ALA A 89 -7.43 5.25 15.23
CA ALA A 89 -7.80 6.48 14.56
C ALA A 89 -6.60 7.12 13.82
N ASP A 90 -5.43 7.17 14.47
CA ASP A 90 -4.20 7.68 13.85
C ASP A 90 -3.75 6.83 12.65
N SER A 91 -3.84 5.50 12.74
CA SER A 91 -3.47 4.61 11.63
C SER A 91 -4.36 4.84 10.41
N VAL A 92 -5.67 4.99 10.62
CA VAL A 92 -6.62 5.28 9.55
C VAL A 92 -6.39 6.68 8.99
N SER A 93 -6.18 7.70 9.82
CA SER A 93 -5.89 9.07 9.35
C SER A 93 -4.65 9.10 8.45
N ARG A 94 -3.54 8.47 8.90
CA ARG A 94 -2.29 8.39 8.11
C ARG A 94 -2.48 7.63 6.81
N TRP A 95 -3.28 6.57 6.82
CA TRP A 95 -3.64 5.85 5.61
C TRP A 95 -4.35 6.76 4.62
N LEU A 96 -5.36 7.52 5.06
CA LEU A 96 -6.11 8.43 4.20
C LEU A 96 -5.21 9.57 3.69
N ASP A 97 -4.36 10.14 4.54
CA ASP A 97 -3.41 11.18 4.15
C ASP A 97 -2.41 10.68 3.10
N TRP A 98 -1.84 9.48 3.33
CA TRP A 98 -0.94 8.85 2.37
C TRP A 98 -1.63 8.55 1.04
N THR A 99 -2.86 8.06 1.09
CA THR A 99 -3.63 7.72 -0.11
C THR A 99 -4.00 8.96 -0.91
N ASP A 100 -4.34 10.06 -0.25
CA ASP A 100 -4.63 11.33 -0.93
C ASP A 100 -3.37 11.90 -1.61
N ALA A 101 -2.25 11.88 -0.93
CA ALA A 101 -0.96 12.28 -1.49
C ALA A 101 -0.51 11.42 -2.70
N ASN A 102 -0.96 10.16 -2.76
CA ASN A 102 -0.65 9.21 -3.83
C ASN A 102 -1.88 8.83 -4.67
N ARG A 103 -2.89 9.72 -4.72
CA ARG A 103 -4.22 9.46 -5.28
C ARG A 103 -4.20 8.84 -6.66
N MET A 104 -3.43 9.44 -7.58
CA MET A 104 -3.43 9.03 -8.97
C MET A 104 -2.93 7.60 -9.14
N ILE A 105 -1.75 7.30 -8.59
CA ILE A 105 -1.19 5.95 -8.69
C ILE A 105 -2.02 4.92 -7.90
N TRP A 106 -2.61 5.32 -6.75
CA TRP A 106 -3.47 4.45 -5.96
C TRP A 106 -4.73 4.04 -6.74
N LEU A 107 -5.41 5.00 -7.39
CA LEU A 107 -6.58 4.75 -8.23
C LEU A 107 -6.22 3.91 -9.45
N ALA A 108 -5.10 4.20 -10.11
CA ALA A 108 -4.68 3.49 -11.31
C ALA A 108 -4.25 2.04 -11.04
N THR A 109 -3.80 1.72 -9.82
CA THR A 109 -3.15 0.43 -9.51
C THR A 109 -3.83 -0.33 -8.39
N ILE A 110 -3.73 0.17 -7.15
CA ILE A 110 -4.10 -0.56 -5.93
C ILE A 110 -5.62 -0.70 -5.79
N SER A 111 -6.38 0.25 -6.33
CA SER A 111 -7.84 0.25 -6.24
C SER A 111 -8.50 -0.94 -6.95
N HIS A 112 -7.84 -1.55 -7.93
CA HIS A 112 -8.37 -2.68 -8.71
C HIS A 112 -8.24 -4.03 -7.99
N GLY A 113 -7.35 -4.15 -7.01
CA GLY A 113 -7.24 -5.35 -6.18
C GLY A 113 -6.94 -6.62 -6.97
N GLU A 114 -7.88 -7.59 -6.93
CA GLU A 114 -7.74 -8.89 -7.58
C GLU A 114 -8.02 -8.87 -9.09
N ASP A 115 -8.58 -7.78 -9.61
CA ASP A 115 -8.87 -7.62 -11.05
C ASP A 115 -7.63 -7.34 -11.89
N ILE A 116 -6.43 -7.39 -11.29
CA ILE A 116 -5.15 -7.22 -12.00
C ILE A 116 -4.92 -8.44 -12.91
N ALA A 117 -4.87 -8.19 -14.22
CA ALA A 117 -4.76 -9.26 -15.22
C ALA A 117 -3.41 -10.01 -15.16
N ASP A 118 -2.29 -9.30 -14.94
CA ASP A 118 -0.96 -9.90 -14.86
C ASP A 118 -0.77 -10.68 -13.55
N PRO A 119 -0.50 -12.01 -13.60
CA PRO A 119 -0.37 -12.84 -12.40
C PRO A 119 0.80 -12.43 -11.50
N GLU A 120 1.90 -11.93 -12.06
CA GLU A 120 3.09 -11.54 -11.31
C GLU A 120 2.82 -10.22 -10.55
N VAL A 121 2.20 -9.24 -11.21
CA VAL A 121 1.77 -7.99 -10.57
C VAL A 121 0.76 -8.29 -9.46
N ARG A 122 -0.20 -9.18 -9.72
CA ARG A 122 -1.19 -9.62 -8.71
C ARG A 122 -0.50 -10.26 -7.49
N HIS A 123 0.52 -11.08 -7.73
CA HIS A 123 1.31 -11.69 -6.65
C HIS A 123 2.01 -10.62 -5.79
N VAL A 124 2.67 -9.64 -6.41
CA VAL A 124 3.32 -8.53 -5.71
C VAL A 124 2.33 -7.71 -4.89
N VAL A 125 1.17 -7.37 -5.47
CA VAL A 125 0.11 -6.64 -4.73
C VAL A 125 -0.40 -7.49 -3.55
N GLY A 126 -0.58 -8.79 -3.73
CA GLY A 126 -0.94 -9.71 -2.66
C GLY A 126 0.10 -9.75 -1.52
N ASP A 127 1.39 -9.74 -1.86
CA ASP A 127 2.47 -9.65 -0.87
C ASP A 127 2.46 -8.33 -0.10
N LEU A 128 2.20 -7.22 -0.79
CA LEU A 128 2.07 -5.91 -0.16
C LEU A 128 0.89 -5.86 0.81
N VAL A 129 -0.22 -6.50 0.47
CA VAL A 129 -1.39 -6.62 1.37
C VAL A 129 -1.03 -7.48 2.58
N ARG A 130 -0.39 -8.64 2.41
CA ARG A 130 0.03 -9.50 3.53
C ARG A 130 0.99 -8.78 4.48
N ARG A 131 1.96 -8.03 3.96
CA ARG A 131 2.87 -7.22 4.78
C ARG A 131 2.12 -6.12 5.54
N ALA A 132 1.17 -5.46 4.89
CA ALA A 132 0.33 -4.44 5.53
C ALA A 132 -0.50 -5.02 6.69
N VAL A 133 -1.09 -6.22 6.52
CA VAL A 133 -1.84 -6.93 7.56
C VAL A 133 -0.94 -7.28 8.73
N ALA A 134 0.25 -7.85 8.48
CA ALA A 134 1.21 -8.18 9.51
C ALA A 134 1.67 -6.94 10.30
N LEU A 135 1.92 -5.83 9.60
CA LEU A 135 2.31 -4.57 10.21
C LEU A 135 1.18 -4.01 11.08
N LEU A 136 -0.05 -4.01 10.57
CA LEU A 136 -1.24 -3.56 11.31
C LEU A 136 -1.46 -4.39 12.58
N ALA A 137 -1.35 -5.72 12.49
CA ALA A 137 -1.41 -6.61 13.65
C ALA A 137 -0.32 -6.26 14.68
N SER A 138 0.92 -6.00 14.22
CA SER A 138 2.04 -5.64 15.10
C SER A 138 1.85 -4.32 15.84
N PHE A 139 1.15 -3.36 15.26
CA PHE A 139 0.86 -2.07 15.90
C PHE A 139 -0.14 -2.19 17.05
N HIS A 140 -0.88 -3.28 17.12
CA HIS A 140 -1.92 -3.55 18.10
C HIS A 140 -1.65 -4.81 18.93
N ALA A 141 -0.41 -5.32 18.92
CA ALA A 141 -0.03 -6.55 19.63
C ALA A 141 -0.21 -6.50 21.17
N ASP A 142 -0.35 -5.29 21.73
CA ASP A 142 -0.66 -5.09 23.15
C ASP A 142 -2.15 -5.26 23.50
N VAL A 143 -3.03 -5.25 22.51
CA VAL A 143 -4.51 -5.36 22.68
C VAL A 143 -5.15 -6.49 21.89
N ALA A 144 -4.39 -7.10 20.97
CA ALA A 144 -4.86 -8.19 20.12
C ALA A 144 -3.75 -9.23 19.93
N GLU A 145 -4.06 -10.50 20.15
CA GLU A 145 -3.17 -11.61 19.88
C GLU A 145 -3.08 -11.84 18.37
N ASP A 146 -1.85 -11.90 17.82
CA ASP A 146 -1.62 -12.21 16.41
C ASP A 146 -1.95 -13.67 16.11
N SER A 147 -3.15 -13.91 15.64
CA SER A 147 -3.70 -15.22 15.32
C SER A 147 -4.14 -15.32 13.86
N ALA A 148 -4.26 -16.54 13.33
CA ALA A 148 -4.80 -16.77 11.99
C ALA A 148 -6.21 -16.18 11.83
N ARG A 149 -7.01 -16.20 12.91
CA ARG A 149 -8.35 -15.62 12.95
C ARG A 149 -8.30 -14.08 12.81
N LEU A 150 -7.39 -13.43 13.51
CA LEU A 150 -7.19 -11.98 13.40
C LEU A 150 -6.68 -11.60 12.01
N ARG A 151 -5.67 -12.30 11.50
CA ARG A 151 -5.12 -12.05 10.17
C ARG A 151 -6.18 -12.14 9.09
N TYR A 152 -7.01 -13.19 9.10
CA TYR A 152 -8.15 -13.33 8.19
C TYR A 152 -9.10 -12.14 8.26
N ALA A 153 -9.48 -11.70 9.46
CA ALA A 153 -10.37 -10.54 9.62
C ALA A 153 -9.73 -9.23 9.12
N LEU A 154 -8.42 -9.05 9.34
CA LEU A 154 -7.67 -7.90 8.82
C LEU A 154 -7.54 -7.94 7.29
N GLU A 155 -7.37 -9.11 6.67
CA GLU A 155 -7.40 -9.25 5.21
C GLU A 155 -8.77 -8.82 4.64
N CYS A 156 -9.87 -9.28 5.22
CA CYS A 156 -11.21 -8.82 4.85
C CYS A 156 -11.36 -7.30 5.01
N TRP A 157 -10.81 -6.76 6.10
CA TRP A 157 -10.83 -5.32 6.35
C TRP A 157 -10.03 -4.53 5.30
N THR A 158 -8.94 -5.07 4.75
CA THR A 158 -8.23 -4.39 3.65
C THR A 158 -9.09 -4.26 2.40
N GLY A 159 -9.97 -5.23 2.13
CA GLY A 159 -10.97 -5.15 1.06
C GLY A 159 -12.00 -4.03 1.30
N LEU A 160 -12.54 -3.95 2.53
CA LEU A 160 -13.41 -2.85 2.95
C LEU A 160 -12.70 -1.51 2.82
N ASN A 161 -11.47 -1.41 3.33
CA ASN A 161 -10.66 -0.20 3.26
C ASN A 161 -10.48 0.25 1.80
N ARG A 162 -10.10 -0.65 0.90
CA ARG A 162 -9.93 -0.34 -0.52
C ARG A 162 -11.21 0.23 -1.13
N THR A 163 -12.35 -0.42 -0.89
CA THR A 163 -13.65 0.04 -1.41
C THR A 163 -14.05 1.40 -0.84
N ALA A 164 -13.95 1.59 0.47
CA ALA A 164 -14.31 2.85 1.13
C ALA A 164 -13.42 4.00 0.68
N THR A 165 -12.10 3.76 0.59
CA THR A 165 -11.12 4.75 0.13
C THR A 165 -11.37 5.14 -1.33
N ARG A 166 -11.66 4.17 -2.20
CA ARG A 166 -12.00 4.44 -3.60
C ARG A 166 -13.22 5.37 -3.71
N ARG A 167 -14.31 5.05 -3.00
CA ARG A 167 -15.53 5.86 -3.02
C ARG A 167 -15.30 7.27 -2.51
N TRP A 168 -14.44 7.43 -1.52
CA TRP A 168 -14.04 8.77 -1.06
C TRP A 168 -13.26 9.53 -2.14
N LEU A 169 -12.27 8.90 -2.76
CA LEU A 169 -11.48 9.53 -3.81
C LEU A 169 -12.31 9.84 -5.08
N ASP A 170 -13.33 9.06 -5.37
CA ASP A 170 -14.28 9.30 -6.47
C ASP A 170 -15.30 10.41 -6.13
N GLY A 171 -15.35 10.87 -4.88
CA GLY A 171 -16.26 11.94 -4.43
C GLY A 171 -17.63 11.45 -3.98
N ASP A 172 -17.86 10.15 -3.89
CA ASP A 172 -19.14 9.55 -3.46
C ASP A 172 -19.40 9.72 -1.96
N THR A 173 -18.36 9.97 -1.18
CA THR A 173 -18.44 10.11 0.28
C THR A 173 -17.36 11.08 0.78
N THR A 174 -17.45 11.49 2.06
CA THR A 174 -16.46 12.39 2.65
C THR A 174 -15.30 11.63 3.29
N ARG A 175 -14.18 12.33 3.50
CA ARG A 175 -13.02 11.80 4.23
C ARG A 175 -13.39 11.40 5.66
N GLU A 176 -14.21 12.20 6.32
CA GLU A 176 -14.67 11.97 7.69
C GLU A 176 -15.50 10.69 7.79
N ALA A 177 -16.50 10.54 6.91
CA ALA A 177 -17.34 9.33 6.88
C ALA A 177 -16.52 8.07 6.58
N THR A 178 -15.53 8.18 5.69
CA THR A 178 -14.59 7.09 5.38
C THR A 178 -13.71 6.76 6.58
N HIS A 179 -13.16 7.78 7.25
CA HIS A 179 -12.37 7.60 8.47
C HIS A 179 -13.17 6.88 9.56
N ASP A 180 -14.39 7.35 9.85
CA ASP A 180 -15.23 6.80 10.90
C ASP A 180 -15.62 5.34 10.62
N LEU A 181 -15.95 5.00 9.38
CA LEU A 181 -16.22 3.63 8.96
C LEU A 181 -15.00 2.73 9.18
N LEU A 182 -13.84 3.15 8.70
CA LEU A 182 -12.62 2.36 8.77
C LEU A 182 -12.11 2.22 10.20
N ALA A 183 -12.13 3.29 10.99
CA ALA A 183 -11.67 3.25 12.38
C ALA A 183 -12.58 2.39 13.27
N SER A 184 -13.92 2.56 13.17
CA SER A 184 -14.87 1.78 13.97
C SER A 184 -14.85 0.29 13.64
N THR A 185 -14.72 -0.05 12.35
CA THR A 185 -14.64 -1.46 11.93
C THR A 185 -13.31 -2.09 12.33
N LEU A 186 -12.18 -1.38 12.22
CA LEU A 186 -10.88 -1.87 12.68
C LEU A 186 -10.87 -2.09 14.20
N GLU A 187 -11.38 -1.13 14.98
CA GLU A 187 -11.52 -1.27 16.43
C GLU A 187 -12.36 -2.50 16.81
N HIS A 188 -13.47 -2.72 16.10
CA HIS A 188 -14.32 -3.90 16.31
C HIS A 188 -13.55 -5.20 15.99
N ILE A 189 -12.84 -5.26 14.91
CA ILE A 189 -12.04 -6.44 14.50
C ILE A 189 -10.98 -6.76 15.55
N LEU A 190 -10.19 -5.78 15.96
CA LEU A 190 -9.14 -5.97 16.98
C LEU A 190 -9.72 -6.50 18.28
N ARG A 191 -10.84 -5.95 18.74
CA ARG A 191 -11.51 -6.40 19.97
C ARG A 191 -12.11 -7.80 19.85
N THR A 192 -12.74 -8.13 18.71
CA THR A 192 -13.52 -9.37 18.56
C THR A 192 -12.67 -10.55 18.12
N PHE A 193 -11.70 -10.30 17.22
CA PHE A 193 -10.88 -11.33 16.61
C PHE A 193 -9.47 -11.42 17.20
N GLY A 194 -9.03 -10.37 17.89
CA GLY A 194 -7.75 -10.35 18.60
C GLY A 194 -7.82 -10.94 20.01
N ALA A 195 -9.02 -11.21 20.56
CA ALA A 195 -9.15 -11.92 21.83
C ALA A 195 -8.89 -13.41 21.62
N ALA A 196 -8.22 -14.06 22.59
CA ALA A 196 -8.08 -15.51 22.61
C ALA A 196 -9.46 -16.18 22.49
N PRO A 197 -9.63 -17.23 21.68
CA PRO A 197 -10.90 -17.94 21.59
C PRO A 197 -11.29 -18.48 22.97
N ALA A 198 -12.56 -18.28 23.36
CA ALA A 198 -13.09 -18.86 24.61
C ALA A 198 -12.81 -20.36 24.62
N PRO A 199 -12.38 -20.95 25.77
CA PRO A 199 -12.11 -22.37 25.85
C PRO A 199 -13.39 -23.12 25.45
N ARG A 200 -13.25 -24.09 24.54
CA ARG A 200 -14.36 -24.94 24.12
C ARG A 200 -14.91 -25.63 25.37
N PRO A 201 -16.23 -25.65 25.57
CA PRO A 201 -16.80 -26.46 26.67
C PRO A 201 -16.32 -27.91 26.53
N ARG A 202 -15.74 -28.45 27.60
CA ARG A 202 -15.36 -29.86 27.64
C ARG A 202 -16.64 -30.66 27.40
N THR A 203 -16.72 -31.36 26.26
CA THR A 203 -17.71 -32.42 26.08
C THR A 203 -17.40 -33.46 27.14
N VAL A 204 -18.26 -33.56 28.15
CA VAL A 204 -18.23 -34.65 29.11
C VAL A 204 -18.63 -35.90 28.33
N PRO A 205 -17.80 -36.95 28.24
CA PRO A 205 -18.25 -38.20 27.64
C PRO A 205 -19.32 -38.81 28.58
N GLU A 206 -20.45 -39.23 27.99
CA GLU A 206 -21.48 -40.06 28.66
C GLU A 206 -20.93 -41.41 29.04
#